data_581f7ed08bbd80501267179bb4ea480e
#
_entry.id   581f7ed08bbd80501267179bb4ea480e
#
_cell.length_a   1.000
_cell.length_b   1.000
_cell.length_c   1.000
_cell.angle_alpha   90.00
_cell.angle_beta   90.00
_cell.angle_gamma   90.00
#
_symmetry.space_group_name_H-M   'P 1'
#
loop_
_entity.id
_entity.type
_entity.pdbx_description
1 polymer ?
#
loop_
_entity_poly.entity_id
_entity_poly.type
_entity_poly.pdbx_seq_one_letter_code
_entity_poly.pdbx_strand_id
1 'polypeptide(L)' 'KVLDSVGNELVDGDSVTIVKGLKVKGGADIKAGTKVRGIRLLESPVNGHDIEAKVPGAGQMYLKSSVVKKA' A
#
# COMPACT_ATOMS: atom_id res chain seq x y z
N LYS A 1 13.97 3.50 -6.51
CA LYS A 1 12.65 3.59 -7.13
C LYS A 1 11.73 2.54 -6.55
N VAL A 2 10.52 2.96 -6.21
CA VAL A 2 9.49 2.03 -5.75
C VAL A 2 8.50 1.85 -6.88
N LEU A 3 8.30 0.62 -7.32
CA LEU A 3 7.39 0.29 -8.40
C LEU A 3 6.18 -0.46 -7.85
N ASP A 4 5.02 -0.21 -8.44
CA ASP A 4 3.80 -0.93 -8.06
C ASP A 4 3.78 -2.34 -8.67
N SER A 5 2.65 -3.04 -8.54
CA SER A 5 2.52 -4.42 -8.99
C SER A 5 2.66 -4.60 -10.50
N VAL A 6 2.51 -3.54 -11.27
CA VAL A 6 2.57 -3.59 -12.74
C VAL A 6 3.68 -2.71 -13.32
N GLY A 7 4.61 -2.27 -12.49
CA GLY A 7 5.80 -1.56 -12.95
C GLY A 7 5.69 -0.05 -13.03
N ASN A 8 4.63 0.56 -12.52
CA ASN A 8 4.53 2.02 -12.47
C ASN A 8 5.32 2.56 -11.29
N GLU A 9 6.07 3.62 -11.49
CA GLU A 9 6.80 4.26 -10.40
C GLU A 9 5.84 4.99 -9.47
N LEU A 10 6.02 4.78 -8.17
CA LEU A 10 5.25 5.44 -7.13
C LEU A 10 6.04 6.59 -6.52
N VAL A 11 5.35 7.65 -6.15
CA VAL A 11 5.93 8.79 -5.45
C VAL A 11 5.06 9.16 -4.26
N ASP A 12 5.63 9.91 -3.33
CA ASP A 12 4.88 10.39 -2.15
C ASP A 12 3.63 11.15 -2.59
N GLY A 13 2.51 10.87 -1.94
CA GLY A 13 1.25 11.52 -2.24
C GLY A 13 0.38 10.79 -3.27
N ASP A 14 0.92 9.78 -3.93
CA ASP A 14 0.14 9.02 -4.91
C ASP A 14 -1.04 8.31 -4.27
N SER A 15 -2.04 8.03 -5.11
CA SER A 15 -3.14 7.15 -4.75
C SER A 15 -2.90 5.80 -5.41
N VAL A 16 -3.23 4.74 -4.69
CA VAL A 16 -3.07 3.38 -5.19
C VAL A 16 -4.31 2.56 -4.89
N THR A 17 -4.47 1.46 -5.62
CA THR A 17 -5.53 0.50 -5.38
C THR A 17 -4.87 -0.80 -4.92
N ILE A 18 -5.41 -1.40 -3.86
CA ILE A 18 -4.95 -2.72 -3.41
C ILE A 18 -5.37 -3.75 -4.46
N VAL A 19 -4.40 -4.47 -5.01
CA VAL A 19 -4.71 -5.48 -6.04
C VAL A 19 -4.73 -6.89 -5.48
N LYS A 20 -4.14 -7.09 -4.31
CA LYS A 20 -4.14 -8.39 -3.63
C LYS A 20 -4.64 -8.18 -2.22
N GLY A 21 -5.72 -8.86 -1.87
CA GLY A 21 -6.31 -8.76 -0.54
C GLY A 21 -5.31 -9.12 0.55
N LEU A 22 -5.39 -8.40 1.67
CA LEU A 22 -4.49 -8.58 2.80
C LEU A 22 -5.29 -8.94 4.04
N LYS A 23 -4.74 -9.85 4.84
CA LYS A 23 -5.30 -10.14 6.16
C LYS A 23 -4.53 -9.35 7.20
N VAL A 24 -5.26 -8.61 8.02
CA VAL A 24 -4.67 -7.83 9.11
C VAL A 24 -4.90 -8.57 10.41
N LYS A 25 -3.82 -8.94 11.08
CA LYS A 25 -3.90 -9.67 12.34
C LYS A 25 -4.61 -8.81 13.40
N GLY A 26 -5.73 -9.30 13.91
CA GLY A 26 -6.50 -8.60 14.93
C GLY A 26 -7.35 -7.44 14.40
N GLY A 27 -7.47 -7.31 13.07
CA GLY A 27 -8.24 -6.25 12.45
C GLY A 27 -9.08 -6.73 11.29
N ALA A 28 -9.72 -5.79 10.60
CA ALA A 28 -10.51 -6.10 9.41
C ALA A 28 -9.59 -6.44 8.24
N ASP A 29 -9.98 -7.42 7.44
CA ASP A 29 -9.25 -7.75 6.22
C ASP A 29 -9.35 -6.60 5.22
N ILE A 30 -8.28 -6.39 4.46
CA ILE A 30 -8.25 -5.41 3.39
C ILE A 30 -8.53 -6.12 2.08
N LYS A 31 -9.60 -5.72 1.42
CA LYS A 31 -10.01 -6.39 0.18
C LYS A 31 -9.33 -5.79 -1.03
N ALA A 32 -9.12 -6.61 -2.06
CA ALA A 32 -8.70 -6.13 -3.36
C ALA A 32 -9.72 -5.09 -3.86
N GLY A 33 -9.24 -4.05 -4.52
CA GLY A 33 -10.07 -2.94 -4.96
C GLY A 33 -10.14 -1.77 -3.98
N THR A 34 -9.61 -1.94 -2.76
CA THR A 34 -9.57 -0.84 -1.79
C THR A 34 -8.65 0.27 -2.30
N LYS A 35 -9.13 1.49 -2.28
CA LYS A 35 -8.33 2.66 -2.67
C LYS A 35 -7.64 3.26 -1.47
N VAL A 36 -6.36 3.59 -1.63
CA VAL A 36 -5.54 4.19 -0.59
C VAL A 36 -4.95 5.48 -1.15
N ARG A 37 -5.18 6.59 -0.47
CA ARG A 37 -4.74 7.91 -0.92
C ARG A 37 -3.58 8.42 -0.08
N GLY A 38 -2.73 9.24 -0.69
CA GLY A 38 -1.68 9.94 0.02
C GLY A 38 -0.64 9.00 0.61
N ILE A 39 -0.18 8.04 -0.17
CA ILE A 39 0.84 7.12 0.31
C ILE A 39 2.15 7.86 0.57
N ARG A 40 2.99 7.26 1.40
CA ARG A 40 4.34 7.72 1.70
C ARG A 40 5.30 6.58 1.44
N LEU A 41 6.37 6.87 0.72
CA LEU A 41 7.41 5.87 0.50
C LEU A 41 8.38 5.88 1.67
N LEU A 42 8.77 4.69 2.12
CA LEU A 42 9.75 4.55 3.20
C LEU A 42 11.15 4.63 2.61
N GLU A 43 12.07 5.36 3.26
CA GLU A 43 13.46 5.42 2.82
C GLU A 43 14.13 4.06 2.91
N SER A 44 13.76 3.30 3.94
CA SER A 44 14.24 1.93 4.12
C SER A 44 13.06 1.02 4.41
N PRO A 45 12.97 -0.13 3.74
CA PRO A 45 11.87 -1.06 3.99
C PRO A 45 11.81 -1.50 5.45
N VAL A 46 10.60 -1.66 5.96
CA VAL A 46 10.34 -2.18 7.30
C VAL A 46 9.66 -3.53 7.14
N ASN A 47 10.34 -4.60 7.49
CA ASN A 47 9.84 -5.98 7.33
C ASN A 47 9.36 -6.26 5.91
N GLY A 48 10.09 -5.75 4.92
CA GLY A 48 9.75 -5.91 3.51
C GLY A 48 8.67 -4.97 2.99
N HIS A 49 8.14 -4.10 3.85
CA HIS A 49 7.15 -3.10 3.44
C HIS A 49 7.86 -1.81 3.08
N ASP A 50 7.49 -1.22 1.96
CA ASP A 50 8.14 -0.01 1.44
C ASP A 50 7.18 1.18 1.32
N ILE A 51 5.94 1.02 1.76
CA ILE A 51 4.92 2.08 1.72
C ILE A 51 4.29 2.23 3.09
N GLU A 52 4.06 3.48 3.49
CA GLU A 52 3.26 3.81 4.67
C GLU A 52 2.02 4.54 4.20
N ALA A 53 0.85 4.14 4.69
CA ALA A 53 -0.38 4.78 4.28
C ALA A 53 -1.50 4.57 5.30
N LYS A 54 -2.49 5.46 5.26
CA LYS A 54 -3.71 5.29 6.03
C LYS A 54 -4.73 4.57 5.15
N VAL A 55 -5.03 3.34 5.52
CA VAL A 55 -5.90 2.48 4.74
C VAL A 55 -7.31 2.55 5.31
N PRO A 56 -8.34 2.87 4.49
CA PRO A 56 -9.71 2.92 4.98
C PRO A 56 -10.12 1.63 5.68
N GLY A 57 -10.66 1.76 6.89
CA GLY A 57 -11.08 0.62 7.69
C GLY A 57 -9.98 -0.07 8.48
N ALA A 58 -8.72 0.22 8.21
CA ALA A 58 -7.59 -0.41 8.88
C ALA A 58 -6.68 0.58 9.62
N GLY A 59 -6.72 1.87 9.24
CA GLY A 59 -5.86 2.88 9.83
C GLY A 59 -4.48 2.89 9.22
N GLN A 60 -3.54 3.54 9.88
CA GLN A 60 -2.20 3.70 9.35
C GLN A 60 -1.44 2.38 9.44
N MET A 61 -0.82 1.98 8.33
CA MET A 61 -0.09 0.73 8.27
C MET A 61 0.95 0.76 7.14
N TYR A 62 1.82 -0.22 7.15
CA TYR A 62 2.81 -0.41 6.09
C TYR A 62 2.26 -1.38 5.05
N LEU A 63 2.62 -1.12 3.79
CA LEU A 63 2.19 -1.93 2.66
C LEU A 63 3.39 -2.29 1.80
N LYS A 64 3.27 -3.38 1.06
CA LYS A 64 4.26 -3.73 0.04
C LYS A 64 3.81 -3.16 -1.30
N SER A 65 4.72 -2.56 -2.04
CA SER A 65 4.43 -2.03 -3.37
C SER A 65 3.91 -3.10 -4.32
N SER A 66 4.29 -4.36 -4.09
CA SER A 66 3.86 -5.48 -4.93
C SER A 66 2.37 -5.81 -4.81
N VAL A 67 1.65 -5.27 -3.82
CA VAL A 67 0.23 -5.55 -3.64
C VAL A 67 -0.66 -4.36 -4.02
N VAL A 68 -0.09 -3.32 -4.63
CA VAL A 68 -0.83 -2.13 -5.02
C VAL A 68 -0.60 -1.80 -6.48
N LYS A 69 -1.51 -1.01 -7.04
CA LYS A 69 -1.41 -0.50 -8.40
C LYS A 69 -1.71 0.98 -8.35
N LYS A 70 -0.90 1.78 -9.04
CA LYS A 70 -1.12 3.22 -9.14
C LYS A 70 -2.50 3.51 -9.70
N ALA A 71 -3.24 4.32 -9.00
CA ALA A 71 -4.60 4.68 -9.40
C ALA A 71 -4.59 5.74 -10.52
#